data_eb562d93a9d68ab2f5138f4b11670ef3
#
_entry.id   eb562d93a9d68ab2f5138f4b11670ef3
#
_cell.length_a   1.000
_cell.length_b   1.000
_cell.length_c   1.000
_cell.angle_alpha   90.00
_cell.angle_beta   90.00
_cell.angle_gamma   90.00
#
_symmetry.space_group_name_H-M   'P 1'
#
loop_
_entity.id
_entity.type
_entity.pdbx_description
1 polymer ?
#
loop_
_entity_poly.entity_id
_entity_poly.type
_entity_poly.pdbx_seq_one_letter_code
_entity_poly.pdbx_strand_id
1 'polypeptide(L)'
;MLNVEKKMENGALFIALEGELDTLSSPDFEAELEPLLAEANSITIDFEKLGYISSAGLRVLLAAEQAMEEKGAEQVKVIHLNDTIRNIFSITGFEDILSLE
;
A
#
# COMPACT_ATOMS: atom_id res chain seq x y z
N MET A 1 8.52 -13.83 2.09
CA MET A 1 9.35 -12.98 1.23
C MET A 1 8.48 -12.07 0.39
N LEU A 2 8.89 -10.83 0.17
CA LEU A 2 8.09 -9.86 -0.58
C LEU A 2 8.83 -9.40 -1.81
N ASN A 3 8.18 -9.47 -2.96
CA ASN A 3 8.69 -8.87 -4.19
C ASN A 3 7.88 -7.60 -4.47
N VAL A 4 8.57 -6.52 -4.80
CA VAL A 4 7.96 -5.22 -5.05
C VAL A 4 8.33 -4.74 -6.44
N GLU A 5 7.31 -4.47 -7.26
CA GLU A 5 7.50 -3.85 -8.56
C GLU A 5 6.93 -2.43 -8.48
N LYS A 6 7.67 -1.46 -8.98
CA LYS A 6 7.28 -0.06 -8.90
C LYS A 6 7.38 0.60 -10.26
N LYS A 7 6.42 1.47 -10.56
CA LYS A 7 6.44 2.26 -11.79
C LYS A 7 5.88 3.64 -11.50
N MET A 8 6.60 4.67 -11.89
CA MET A 8 6.18 6.05 -11.71
C MET A 8 6.05 6.72 -13.08
N GLU A 9 4.87 7.26 -13.38
CA GLU A 9 4.63 8.01 -14.62
C GLU A 9 3.86 9.27 -14.30
N ASN A 10 4.45 10.43 -14.58
CA ASN A 10 3.79 11.72 -14.39
C ASN A 10 3.17 11.89 -13.00
N GLY A 11 3.86 11.42 -11.97
CA GLY A 11 3.40 11.50 -10.59
C GLY A 11 2.46 10.39 -10.17
N ALA A 12 2.06 9.50 -11.07
CA ALA A 12 1.23 8.35 -10.73
C ALA A 12 2.14 7.16 -10.40
N LEU A 13 2.12 6.74 -9.14
CA LEU A 13 2.92 5.61 -8.67
C LEU A 13 2.08 4.34 -8.66
N PHE A 14 2.54 3.33 -9.37
CA PHE A 14 1.92 2.01 -9.36
C PHE A 14 2.87 1.03 -8.69
N ILE A 15 2.36 0.25 -7.75
CA ILE A 15 3.14 -0.74 -7.00
C ILE A 15 2.42 -2.08 -7.07
N ALA A 16 3.12 -3.14 -7.45
CA ALA A 16 2.60 -4.50 -7.40
C ALA A 16 3.39 -5.28 -6.37
N LEU A 17 2.68 -5.93 -5.45
CA LEU A 17 3.29 -6.71 -4.37
C LEU A 17 3.03 -8.19 -4.60
N GLU A 18 4.04 -9.02 -4.31
CA GLU A 18 3.92 -10.48 -4.40
C GLU A 18 4.53 -11.09 -3.15
N GLY A 19 3.81 -12.01 -2.51
CA GLY A 19 4.26 -12.70 -1.31
C GLY A 19 3.49 -12.27 -0.07
N GLU A 20 4.19 -11.91 0.97
CA GLU A 20 3.59 -11.46 2.23
C GLU A 20 4.19 -10.13 2.67
N LEU A 21 3.32 -9.22 3.07
CA LEU A 21 3.73 -7.96 3.67
C LEU A 21 3.57 -8.11 5.18
N ASP A 22 4.64 -8.58 5.82
CA ASP A 22 4.63 -8.96 7.23
C ASP A 22 5.65 -8.17 8.03
N THR A 23 5.90 -8.59 9.26
CA THR A 23 6.82 -7.89 10.18
C THR A 23 8.25 -7.86 9.63
N LEU A 24 8.66 -8.88 8.88
CA LEU A 24 10.02 -8.96 8.33
C LEU A 24 10.18 -8.14 7.06
N SER A 25 9.17 -8.12 6.19
CA SER A 25 9.27 -7.46 4.89
C SER A 25 8.83 -5.99 4.94
N SER A 26 8.03 -5.60 5.92
CA SER A 26 7.48 -4.25 5.98
C SER A 26 8.53 -3.14 6.10
N PRO A 27 9.60 -3.28 6.92
CA PRO A 27 10.61 -2.23 6.98
C PRO A 27 11.31 -1.97 5.63
N ASP A 28 11.59 -3.05 4.88
CA ASP A 28 12.23 -2.91 3.57
C ASP A 28 11.29 -2.24 2.57
N PHE A 29 10.02 -2.61 2.60
CA PHE A 29 9.02 -2.00 1.73
C PHE A 29 8.87 -0.51 2.06
N GLU A 30 8.81 -0.17 3.34
CA GLU A 30 8.70 1.22 3.76
C GLU A 30 9.89 2.04 3.28
N ALA A 31 11.10 1.48 3.38
CA ALA A 31 12.32 2.16 2.92
C ALA A 31 12.30 2.40 1.42
N GLU A 32 11.75 1.46 0.63
CA GLU A 32 11.62 1.64 -0.81
C GLU A 32 10.55 2.67 -1.16
N LEU A 33 9.47 2.71 -0.40
CA LEU A 33 8.33 3.57 -0.69
C LEU A 33 8.57 5.02 -0.30
N GLU A 34 9.22 5.25 0.82
CA GLU A 34 9.36 6.58 1.40
C GLU A 34 9.89 7.63 0.44
N PRO A 35 11.01 7.40 -0.30
CA PRO A 35 11.50 8.44 -1.21
C PRO A 35 10.55 8.71 -2.38
N LEU A 36 9.66 7.78 -2.70
CA LEU A 36 8.71 7.96 -3.79
C LEU A 36 7.49 8.76 -3.39
N LEU A 37 7.17 8.81 -2.09
CA LEU A 37 6.00 9.53 -1.60
C LEU A 37 6.07 11.03 -1.90
N ALA A 38 7.27 11.60 -1.88
CA ALA A 38 7.43 13.03 -2.13
C ALA A 38 7.09 13.38 -3.57
N GLU A 39 7.29 12.47 -4.51
CA GLU A 39 7.07 12.71 -5.93
C GLU A 39 5.71 12.24 -6.42
N ALA A 40 5.05 11.36 -5.67
CA ALA A 40 3.78 10.78 -6.10
C ALA A 40 2.62 11.73 -5.86
N ASN A 41 1.75 11.85 -6.84
CA ASN A 41 0.49 12.57 -6.73
C ASN A 41 -0.68 11.60 -6.60
N SER A 42 -0.47 10.34 -6.94
CA SER A 42 -1.43 9.26 -6.72
C SER A 42 -0.66 7.96 -6.52
N ILE A 43 -1.24 7.04 -5.76
CA ILE A 43 -0.63 5.74 -5.49
C ILE A 43 -1.69 4.67 -5.70
N THR A 44 -1.36 3.67 -6.51
CA THR A 44 -2.18 2.47 -6.68
C THR A 44 -1.32 1.26 -6.33
N ILE A 45 -1.83 0.41 -5.44
CA ILE A 45 -1.10 -0.78 -5.01
C ILE A 45 -1.92 -2.00 -5.40
N ASP A 46 -1.31 -2.88 -6.20
CA ASP A 46 -1.94 -4.10 -6.68
C ASP A 46 -1.60 -5.25 -5.74
N PHE A 47 -2.63 -5.83 -5.12
CA PHE A 47 -2.52 -6.92 -4.16
C PHE A 47 -2.82 -8.28 -4.79
N GLU A 48 -2.92 -8.37 -6.10
CA GLU A 48 -3.32 -9.63 -6.76
C GLU A 48 -2.49 -10.83 -6.31
N LYS A 49 -1.18 -10.62 -6.15
CA LYS A 49 -0.26 -11.68 -5.76
C LYS A 49 0.17 -11.59 -4.30
N LEU A 50 -0.48 -10.75 -3.51
CA LEU A 50 -0.18 -10.63 -2.09
C LEU A 50 -1.09 -11.57 -1.30
N GLY A 51 -0.49 -12.50 -0.57
CA GLY A 51 -1.23 -13.51 0.17
C GLY A 51 -1.62 -13.12 1.57
N TYR A 52 -0.86 -12.21 2.19
CA TYR A 52 -1.08 -11.86 3.58
C TYR A 52 -0.54 -10.47 3.89
N ILE A 53 -1.18 -9.78 4.85
CA ILE A 53 -0.69 -8.50 5.37
C ILE A 53 -0.80 -8.53 6.89
N SER A 54 0.26 -8.09 7.58
CA SER A 54 0.29 -7.99 9.03
C SER A 54 0.02 -6.56 9.48
N SER A 55 -0.06 -6.36 10.81
CA SER A 55 -0.21 -5.02 11.35
C SER A 55 0.96 -4.10 10.98
N ALA A 56 2.16 -4.65 10.84
CA ALA A 56 3.31 -3.86 10.39
C ALA A 56 3.10 -3.37 8.95
N GLY A 57 2.54 -4.22 8.08
CA GLY A 57 2.21 -3.82 6.71
C GLY A 57 1.12 -2.77 6.66
N LEU A 58 0.08 -2.93 7.48
CA LEU A 58 -0.99 -1.93 7.57
C LEU A 58 -0.43 -0.57 7.99
N ARG A 59 0.55 -0.57 8.88
CA ARG A 59 1.17 0.66 9.35
C ARG A 59 1.91 1.39 8.23
N VAL A 60 2.56 0.65 7.33
CA VAL A 60 3.21 1.24 6.17
C VAL A 60 2.19 1.88 5.24
N LEU A 61 1.06 1.21 5.01
CA LEU A 61 -0.02 1.75 4.19
C LEU A 61 -0.61 3.02 4.82
N LEU A 62 -0.76 3.03 6.14
CA LEU A 62 -1.26 4.21 6.84
C LEU A 62 -0.31 5.39 6.69
N ALA A 63 0.99 5.14 6.80
CA ALA A 63 1.99 6.19 6.61
C ALA A 63 1.93 6.77 5.20
N ALA A 64 1.74 5.91 4.19
CA ALA A 64 1.60 6.34 2.81
C ALA A 64 0.34 7.21 2.64
N GLU A 65 -0.77 6.79 3.22
CA GLU A 65 -2.02 7.55 3.15
C GLU A 65 -1.87 8.92 3.81
N GLN A 66 -1.23 8.96 4.98
CA GLN A 66 -0.99 10.22 5.68
C GLN A 66 -0.14 11.18 4.86
N ALA A 67 0.88 10.66 4.18
CA ALA A 67 1.73 11.48 3.31
C ALA A 67 0.92 12.06 2.15
N MET A 68 0.03 11.26 1.55
CA MET A 68 -0.81 11.75 0.46
C MET A 68 -1.83 12.78 0.96
N GLU A 69 -2.41 12.55 2.12
CA GLU A 69 -3.37 13.48 2.72
C GLU A 69 -2.72 14.83 3.02
N GLU A 70 -1.51 14.83 3.55
CA GLU A 70 -0.79 16.06 3.89
C GLU A 70 -0.51 16.94 2.67
N LYS A 71 -0.32 16.34 1.51
CA LYS A 71 -0.08 17.11 0.28
C LYS A 71 -1.36 17.39 -0.51
N GLY A 72 -2.50 16.97 0.02
CA GLY A 72 -3.78 17.17 -0.66
C GLY A 72 -3.99 16.30 -1.87
N ALA A 73 -3.28 15.18 -1.93
CA ALA A 73 -3.37 14.23 -3.04
C ALA A 73 -4.52 13.26 -2.82
N GLU A 74 -4.75 12.38 -3.81
CA GLU A 74 -5.81 11.38 -3.74
C GLU A 74 -5.48 10.31 -2.70
N GLN A 75 -6.52 9.65 -2.18
CA GLN A 75 -6.33 8.50 -1.30
C GLN A 75 -5.54 7.41 -2.00
N VAL A 76 -4.72 6.69 -1.21
CA VAL A 76 -4.04 5.50 -1.72
C VAL A 76 -5.09 4.48 -2.16
N LYS A 77 -4.97 4.00 -3.38
CA LYS A 77 -5.89 3.02 -3.95
C LYS A 77 -5.30 1.63 -3.86
N VAL A 78 -6.08 0.66 -3.44
CA VAL A 78 -5.67 -0.74 -3.39
C VAL A 78 -6.62 -1.56 -4.26
N ILE A 79 -6.06 -2.36 -5.15
CA ILE A 79 -6.82 -3.17 -6.09
C ILE A 79 -6.51 -4.65 -5.91
N HIS A 80 -7.43 -5.50 -6.33
CA HIS A 80 -7.28 -6.97 -6.36
C HIS A 80 -7.02 -7.60 -4.99
N LEU A 81 -7.73 -7.12 -3.95
CA LEU A 81 -7.63 -7.74 -2.63
C LEU A 81 -8.26 -9.12 -2.62
N ASN A 82 -7.59 -10.10 -2.01
CA ASN A 82 -8.23 -11.38 -1.75
C ASN A 82 -9.16 -11.25 -0.53
N ASP A 83 -9.98 -12.27 -0.30
CA ASP A 83 -11.00 -12.22 0.77
C ASP A 83 -10.37 -12.09 2.15
N THR A 84 -9.23 -12.75 2.38
CA THR A 84 -8.54 -12.69 3.66
C THR A 84 -8.08 -11.28 3.98
N ILE A 85 -7.45 -10.61 3.01
CA ILE A 85 -6.93 -9.25 3.20
C ILE A 85 -8.09 -8.27 3.29
N ARG A 86 -9.13 -8.45 2.47
CA ARG A 86 -10.32 -7.60 2.52
C ARG A 86 -10.98 -7.66 3.89
N ASN A 87 -11.04 -8.86 4.48
CA ASN A 87 -11.59 -9.03 5.82
C ASN A 87 -10.75 -8.33 6.88
N ILE A 88 -9.42 -8.38 6.73
CA ILE A 88 -8.52 -7.67 7.64
C ILE A 88 -8.76 -6.15 7.55
N PHE A 89 -8.93 -5.64 6.34
CA PHE A 89 -9.20 -4.21 6.15
C PHE A 89 -10.54 -3.80 6.76
N SER A 90 -11.53 -4.68 6.68
CA SER A 90 -12.85 -4.44 7.27
C SER A 90 -12.76 -4.39 8.80
N ILE A 91 -12.11 -5.37 9.40
CA ILE A 91 -12.00 -5.47 10.86
C ILE A 91 -11.18 -4.32 11.45
N THR A 92 -10.13 -3.89 10.75
CA THR A 92 -9.24 -2.83 11.24
C THR A 92 -9.72 -1.43 10.91
N GLY A 93 -10.75 -1.31 10.09
CA GLY A 93 -11.26 0.01 9.66
C GLY A 93 -10.48 0.61 8.49
N PHE A 94 -9.50 -0.10 7.93
CA PHE A 94 -8.70 0.42 6.82
C PHE A 94 -9.52 0.59 5.54
N GLU A 95 -10.65 -0.12 5.42
CA GLU A 95 -11.52 0.06 4.26
C GLU A 95 -12.08 1.48 4.18
N ASP A 96 -12.13 2.20 5.31
CA ASP A 96 -12.58 3.59 5.36
C ASP A 96 -11.44 4.59 5.21
N ILE A 97 -10.20 4.12 5.30
CA ILE A 97 -9.01 4.98 5.22
C ILE A 97 -8.44 5.01 3.81
N LEU A 98 -8.43 3.86 3.15
CA LEU A 98 -7.90 3.69 1.80
C LEU A 98 -9.04 3.54 0.80
N SER A 99 -8.74 3.78 -0.47
CA SER A 99 -9.72 3.53 -1.54
C SER A 99 -9.54 2.10 -2.03
N LEU A 100 -10.53 1.25 -1.77
CA LEU A 100 -10.49 -0.16 -2.17
C LEU A 100 -11.32 -0.38 -3.44
N GLU A 101 -10.74 -1.14 -4.36
CA GLU A 101 -11.46 -1.47 -5.62
C GLU A 101 -11.35 -2.95 -6.00
#